data_04fab2c3d4ffb918b93533c953cd8dab
#
_entry.id   04fab2c3d4ffb918b93533c953cd8dab
#
_cell.length_a   1.000
_cell.length_b   1.000
_cell.length_c   1.000
_cell.angle_alpha   90.00
_cell.angle_beta   90.00
_cell.angle_gamma   90.00
#
_symmetry.space_group_name_H-M   'P 1'
#
loop_
_entity.id
_entity.type
_entity.pdbx_description
1 polymer ?
#
loop_
_entity_poly.entity_id
_entity_poly.type
_entity_poly.pdbx_seq_one_letter_code
_entity_poly.pdbx_strand_id
1 'polypeptide(L)'
;MSDPLLAVEKLCTSYGKIRILRDVSLSVGEGECVALLGLNGAGKTTTMRSILGLTPPTSGTVRYAGREITGWPAYKVARLGVGYVPEGRRMFRDLSTLENLQLAENARGGTWTIARVFEHLPKLAELRARKAGRLSGGEQEMLAIGRALVANPRLILVDEPSQGLAPLIVEEVYRILGELKASGVAILLVEQNALLALKIAERAYVLDSGRMVHEGPAAELAGDRDRIRTLMGMDVSTTG
;
A
#
# COMPACT_ATOMS: atom_id res chain seq x y z
N MET A 1 -7.39 11.42 21.71
CA MET A 1 -7.04 10.91 20.37
C MET A 1 -6.97 9.40 20.52
N SER A 2 -7.67 8.64 19.68
CA SER A 2 -7.59 7.16 19.68
C SER A 2 -6.19 6.72 19.24
N ASP A 3 -5.69 5.63 19.82
CA ASP A 3 -4.43 5.04 19.38
C ASP A 3 -4.50 4.65 17.89
N PRO A 4 -3.43 4.89 17.11
CA PRO A 4 -3.42 4.53 15.70
C PRO A 4 -3.49 3.01 15.49
N LEU A 5 -4.13 2.56 14.40
CA LEU A 5 -4.15 1.15 14.01
C LEU A 5 -2.73 0.64 13.69
N LEU A 6 -1.94 1.42 12.96
CA LEU A 6 -0.52 1.19 12.71
C LEU A 6 0.29 2.36 13.25
N ALA A 7 1.32 2.08 14.03
CA ALA A 7 2.33 3.05 14.45
C ALA A 7 3.72 2.51 14.13
N VAL A 8 4.51 3.33 13.47
CA VAL A 8 5.92 3.08 13.15
C VAL A 8 6.74 4.21 13.77
N GLU A 9 7.72 3.87 14.61
CA GLU A 9 8.51 4.84 15.34
C GLU A 9 10.01 4.61 15.11
N LYS A 10 10.69 5.63 14.60
CA LYS A 10 12.14 5.68 14.39
C LYS A 10 12.70 4.44 13.70
N LEU A 11 11.98 3.96 12.68
CA LEU A 11 12.32 2.74 11.97
C LEU A 11 13.61 2.94 11.17
N CYS A 12 14.59 2.09 11.40
CA CYS A 12 15.82 1.99 10.61
C CYS A 12 15.89 0.62 9.96
N THR A 13 16.26 0.57 8.67
CA THR A 13 16.41 -0.69 7.94
C THR A 13 17.62 -0.62 7.03
N SER A 14 18.36 -1.71 6.95
CA SER A 14 19.56 -1.82 6.10
C SER A 14 19.53 -3.10 5.26
N TYR A 15 20.10 -3.04 4.06
CA TYR A 15 20.47 -4.20 3.26
C TYR A 15 21.99 -4.38 3.33
N GLY A 16 22.44 -5.35 4.10
CA GLY A 16 23.85 -5.52 4.44
C GLY A 16 24.40 -4.27 5.14
N LYS A 17 25.38 -3.60 4.56
CA LYS A 17 25.99 -2.37 5.10
C LYS A 17 25.29 -1.09 4.68
N ILE A 18 24.34 -1.16 3.74
CA ILE A 18 23.67 0.02 3.18
C ILE A 18 22.40 0.31 3.98
N ARG A 19 22.38 1.44 4.71
CA ARG A 19 21.21 1.91 5.44
C ARG A 19 20.25 2.58 4.46
N ILE A 20 19.04 2.03 4.33
CA ILE A 20 17.97 2.55 3.48
C ILE A 20 17.04 3.47 4.27
N LEU A 21 16.59 3.05 5.45
CA LEU A 21 15.70 3.85 6.29
C LEU A 21 16.45 4.41 7.49
N ARG A 22 16.14 5.68 7.82
CA ARG A 22 16.81 6.46 8.85
C ARG A 22 15.77 7.18 9.72
N ASP A 23 15.41 6.56 10.84
CA ASP A 23 14.46 7.09 11.83
C ASP A 23 13.08 7.44 11.24
N VAL A 24 12.56 6.58 10.34
CA VAL A 24 11.25 6.78 9.70
C VAL A 24 10.14 6.54 10.73
N SER A 25 9.26 7.53 10.87
CA SER A 25 8.07 7.43 11.71
C SER A 25 6.83 7.77 10.90
N LEU A 26 5.76 6.98 11.05
CA LEU A 26 4.45 7.22 10.45
C LEU A 26 3.37 6.51 11.26
N SER A 27 2.12 6.93 11.06
CA SER A 27 0.96 6.26 11.66
C SER A 27 -0.21 6.20 10.69
N VAL A 28 -1.08 5.22 10.88
CA VAL A 28 -2.35 5.06 10.16
C VAL A 28 -3.45 4.80 11.17
N GLY A 29 -4.51 5.60 11.13
CA GLY A 29 -5.71 5.41 11.96
C GLY A 29 -6.63 4.30 11.43
N GLU A 30 -7.66 3.95 12.20
CA GLU A 30 -8.74 3.07 11.75
C GLU A 30 -9.51 3.72 10.60
N GLY A 31 -9.70 3.00 9.49
CA GLY A 31 -10.41 3.48 8.30
C GLY A 31 -9.75 4.66 7.58
N GLU A 32 -8.54 5.07 8.01
CA GLU A 32 -7.79 6.17 7.41
C GLU A 32 -7.03 5.71 6.16
N CYS A 33 -7.01 6.55 5.12
CA CYS A 33 -6.10 6.40 4.00
C CYS A 33 -4.94 7.38 4.15
N VAL A 34 -3.73 6.84 4.31
CA VAL A 34 -2.49 7.60 4.44
C VAL A 34 -1.62 7.37 3.22
N ALA A 35 -1.13 8.45 2.60
CA ALA A 35 -0.18 8.37 1.50
C ALA A 35 1.27 8.45 2.01
N LEU A 36 2.13 7.55 1.54
CA LEU A 36 3.59 7.64 1.67
C LEU A 36 4.18 7.94 0.29
N LEU A 37 4.58 9.18 0.09
CA LEU A 37 5.06 9.73 -1.17
C LEU A 37 6.59 9.74 -1.23
N GLY A 38 7.16 9.72 -2.41
CA GLY A 38 8.59 9.85 -2.63
C GLY A 38 9.02 9.32 -3.99
N LEU A 39 10.20 9.68 -4.44
CA LEU A 39 10.78 9.17 -5.69
C LEU A 39 11.18 7.68 -5.58
N ASN A 40 11.52 7.09 -6.72
CA ASN A 40 12.11 5.75 -6.76
C ASN A 40 13.42 5.74 -5.98
N GLY A 41 13.60 4.71 -5.13
CA GLY A 41 14.76 4.62 -4.25
C GLY A 41 14.67 5.39 -2.94
N ALA A 42 13.62 6.19 -2.70
CA ALA A 42 13.45 6.93 -1.44
C ALA A 42 13.30 6.03 -0.19
N GLY A 43 12.94 4.74 -0.37
CA GLY A 43 12.76 3.79 0.73
C GLY A 43 11.32 3.37 0.99
N LYS A 44 10.37 3.78 0.17
CA LYS A 44 8.92 3.49 0.32
C LYS A 44 8.61 1.99 0.45
N THR A 45 8.98 1.20 -0.55
CA THR A 45 8.81 -0.27 -0.53
C THR A 45 9.57 -0.92 0.63
N THR A 46 10.74 -0.40 1.01
CA THR A 46 11.50 -0.88 2.17
C THR A 46 10.72 -0.63 3.46
N THR A 47 10.07 0.53 3.60
CA THR A 47 9.21 0.84 4.75
C THR A 47 8.08 -0.19 4.87
N MET A 48 7.34 -0.44 3.79
CA MET A 48 6.28 -1.47 3.77
C MET A 48 6.82 -2.85 4.11
N ARG A 49 7.94 -3.26 3.49
CA ARG A 49 8.55 -4.56 3.74
C ARG A 49 9.00 -4.73 5.19
N SER A 50 9.45 -3.65 5.85
CA SER A 50 9.83 -3.68 7.25
C SER A 50 8.61 -3.82 8.16
N ILE A 51 7.51 -3.10 7.87
CA ILE A 51 6.22 -3.24 8.57
C ILE A 51 5.70 -4.67 8.46
N LEU A 52 5.77 -5.25 7.27
CA LEU A 52 5.27 -6.61 6.98
C LEU A 52 6.18 -7.74 7.49
N GLY A 53 7.37 -7.42 8.04
CA GLY A 53 8.33 -8.45 8.48
C GLY A 53 9.00 -9.21 7.32
N LEU A 54 8.97 -8.66 6.10
CA LEU A 54 9.68 -9.17 4.93
C LEU A 54 11.15 -8.74 4.89
N THR A 55 11.47 -7.62 5.53
CA THR A 55 12.82 -7.10 5.72
C THR A 55 12.91 -6.59 7.15
N PRO A 56 13.44 -7.37 8.10
CA PRO A 56 13.47 -6.97 9.51
C PRO A 56 14.21 -5.64 9.70
N PRO A 57 13.65 -4.69 10.49
CA PRO A 57 14.33 -3.45 10.80
C PRO A 57 15.56 -3.70 11.68
N THR A 58 16.55 -2.79 11.61
CA THR A 58 17.74 -2.81 12.47
C THR A 58 17.50 -2.12 13.80
N SER A 59 16.55 -1.18 13.85
CA SER A 59 16.09 -0.50 15.07
C SER A 59 14.74 0.18 14.82
N GLY A 60 14.15 0.73 15.90
CA GLY A 60 12.80 1.30 15.87
C GLY A 60 11.72 0.28 16.19
N THR A 61 10.47 0.72 16.24
CA THR A 61 9.33 -0.12 16.62
C THR A 61 8.21 -0.04 15.59
N VAL A 62 7.51 -1.16 15.42
CA VAL A 62 6.27 -1.26 14.64
C VAL A 62 5.19 -1.83 15.55
N ARG A 63 4.09 -1.09 15.71
CA ARG A 63 2.91 -1.54 16.47
C ARG A 63 1.71 -1.60 15.55
N TYR A 64 0.92 -2.65 15.70
CA TYR A 64 -0.33 -2.84 14.99
C TYR A 64 -1.44 -3.20 15.98
N ALA A 65 -2.53 -2.43 15.99
CA ALA A 65 -3.65 -2.58 16.93
C ALA A 65 -3.15 -2.64 18.40
N GLY A 66 -2.25 -1.73 18.79
CA GLY A 66 -1.65 -1.65 20.12
C GLY A 66 -0.57 -2.70 20.42
N ARG A 67 -0.39 -3.71 19.57
CA ARG A 67 0.58 -4.81 19.75
C ARG A 67 1.89 -4.53 19.01
N GLU A 68 3.03 -4.71 19.68
CA GLU A 68 4.32 -4.65 19.02
C GLU A 68 4.53 -5.88 18.13
N ILE A 69 4.86 -5.61 16.84
CA ILE A 69 5.09 -6.62 15.81
C ILE A 69 6.47 -6.49 15.16
N THR A 70 7.36 -5.69 15.74
CA THR A 70 8.70 -5.43 15.21
C THR A 70 9.46 -6.72 14.94
N GLY A 71 9.93 -6.89 13.68
CA GLY A 71 10.68 -8.07 13.27
C GLY A 71 9.89 -9.38 13.24
N TRP A 72 8.58 -9.35 13.40
CA TRP A 72 7.77 -10.57 13.27
C TRP A 72 7.86 -11.13 11.85
N PRO A 73 7.81 -12.47 11.69
CA PRO A 73 7.74 -13.06 10.35
C PRO A 73 6.42 -12.70 9.66
N ALA A 74 6.49 -12.43 8.36
CA ALA A 74 5.40 -11.89 7.55
C ALA A 74 4.07 -12.68 7.68
N TYR A 75 4.12 -14.01 7.79
CA TYR A 75 2.92 -14.82 7.96
C TYR A 75 2.17 -14.55 9.27
N LYS A 76 2.88 -14.14 10.34
CA LYS A 76 2.25 -13.74 11.60
C LYS A 76 1.59 -12.37 11.48
N VAL A 77 2.25 -11.43 10.78
CA VAL A 77 1.69 -10.08 10.51
C VAL A 77 0.42 -10.20 9.66
N ALA A 78 0.44 -10.98 8.58
CA ALA A 78 -0.72 -11.22 7.73
C ALA A 78 -1.92 -11.82 8.52
N ARG A 79 -1.66 -12.73 9.47
CA ARG A 79 -2.71 -13.33 10.32
C ARG A 79 -3.38 -12.34 11.28
N LEU A 80 -2.79 -11.18 11.50
CA LEU A 80 -3.41 -10.10 12.28
C LEU A 80 -4.41 -9.26 11.45
N GLY A 81 -4.56 -9.53 10.16
CA GLY A 81 -5.42 -8.78 9.26
C GLY A 81 -4.70 -7.63 8.55
N VAL A 82 -3.41 -7.77 8.29
CA VAL A 82 -2.66 -6.85 7.42
C VAL A 82 -2.59 -7.45 6.02
N GLY A 83 -3.25 -6.78 5.05
CA GLY A 83 -3.20 -7.13 3.64
C GLY A 83 -2.03 -6.43 2.94
N TYR A 84 -1.57 -6.99 1.82
CA TYR A 84 -0.51 -6.39 1.00
C TYR A 84 -0.74 -6.57 -0.49
N VAL A 85 -0.71 -5.48 -1.22
CA VAL A 85 -0.68 -5.43 -2.68
C VAL A 85 0.71 -4.97 -3.08
N PRO A 86 1.61 -5.88 -3.49
CA PRO A 86 2.98 -5.53 -3.84
C PRO A 86 3.06 -4.92 -5.23
N GLU A 87 4.04 -4.06 -5.44
CA GLU A 87 4.50 -3.68 -6.78
C GLU A 87 4.76 -4.93 -7.64
N GLY A 88 4.40 -4.89 -8.93
CA GLY A 88 4.66 -5.98 -9.88
C GLY A 88 3.65 -7.14 -9.82
N ARG A 89 2.50 -6.94 -9.19
CA ARG A 89 1.28 -7.79 -9.38
C ARG A 89 1.52 -9.28 -9.11
N ARG A 90 2.24 -9.65 -8.07
CA ARG A 90 2.68 -11.03 -7.76
C ARG A 90 1.51 -11.99 -7.58
N MET A 91 1.06 -12.64 -8.67
CA MET A 91 -0.02 -13.61 -8.67
C MET A 91 0.45 -14.99 -9.15
N PHE A 92 -0.36 -16.00 -8.89
CA PHE A 92 -0.14 -17.35 -9.40
C PHE A 92 -0.62 -17.42 -10.85
N ARG A 93 0.32 -17.26 -11.80
CA ARG A 93 0.05 -17.05 -13.23
C ARG A 93 -0.68 -18.20 -13.89
N ASP A 94 -0.44 -19.43 -13.44
CA ASP A 94 -1.04 -20.65 -14.00
C ASP A 94 -2.42 -20.96 -13.44
N LEU A 95 -2.80 -20.34 -12.32
CA LEU A 95 -4.11 -20.44 -11.73
C LEU A 95 -5.07 -19.43 -12.37
N SER A 96 -6.36 -19.78 -12.39
CA SER A 96 -7.44 -18.86 -12.80
C SER A 96 -7.58 -17.68 -11.83
N THR A 97 -8.32 -16.66 -12.25
CA THR A 97 -8.72 -15.53 -11.40
C THR A 97 -9.42 -16.04 -10.12
N LEU A 98 -10.38 -16.95 -10.26
CA LEU A 98 -11.11 -17.51 -9.12
C LEU A 98 -10.18 -18.29 -8.17
N GLU A 99 -9.33 -19.17 -8.70
CA GLU A 99 -8.38 -19.94 -7.87
C GLU A 99 -7.40 -19.04 -7.12
N ASN A 100 -6.93 -17.93 -7.75
CA ASN A 100 -6.11 -16.93 -7.07
C ASN A 100 -6.83 -16.29 -5.88
N LEU A 101 -8.13 -16.00 -5.98
CA LEU A 101 -8.95 -15.48 -4.88
C LEU A 101 -9.16 -16.55 -3.79
N GLN A 102 -9.50 -17.78 -4.18
CA GLN A 102 -9.72 -18.90 -3.24
C GLN A 102 -8.50 -19.20 -2.37
N LEU A 103 -7.30 -19.12 -2.93
CA LEU A 103 -6.05 -19.32 -2.17
C LEU A 103 -5.83 -18.27 -1.07
N ALA A 104 -6.38 -17.08 -1.25
CA ALA A 104 -6.23 -15.98 -0.31
C ALA A 104 -7.43 -15.84 0.64
N GLU A 105 -8.51 -16.56 0.38
CA GLU A 105 -9.77 -16.45 1.13
C GLU A 105 -9.55 -16.83 2.61
N ASN A 106 -10.04 -15.96 3.49
CA ASN A 106 -9.95 -16.21 4.92
C ASN A 106 -10.92 -17.33 5.35
N ALA A 107 -10.39 -18.46 5.77
CA ALA A 107 -11.18 -19.62 6.23
C ALA A 107 -12.14 -19.31 7.39
N ARG A 108 -11.93 -18.20 8.12
CA ARG A 108 -12.82 -17.75 9.21
C ARG A 108 -14.00 -16.94 8.70
N GLY A 109 -14.08 -16.70 7.37
CA GLY A 109 -15.05 -15.81 6.77
C GLY A 109 -14.78 -14.34 7.08
N GLY A 110 -15.72 -13.48 6.71
CA GLY A 110 -15.65 -12.04 6.95
C GLY A 110 -16.51 -11.28 5.95
N THR A 111 -16.40 -9.97 5.98
CA THR A 111 -17.19 -9.06 5.14
C THR A 111 -16.81 -9.18 3.64
N TRP A 112 -15.53 -9.43 3.35
CA TRP A 112 -14.98 -9.54 1.99
C TRP A 112 -14.97 -11.00 1.55
N THR A 113 -16.10 -11.49 1.05
CA THR A 113 -16.22 -12.79 0.35
C THR A 113 -15.79 -12.63 -1.11
N ILE A 114 -15.51 -13.76 -1.79
CA ILE A 114 -15.23 -13.74 -3.25
C ILE A 114 -16.42 -13.14 -4.02
N ALA A 115 -17.65 -13.43 -3.60
CA ALA A 115 -18.85 -12.86 -4.21
C ALA A 115 -18.85 -11.33 -4.12
N ARG A 116 -18.57 -10.79 -2.92
CA ARG A 116 -18.50 -9.35 -2.71
C ARG A 116 -17.34 -8.70 -3.48
N VAL A 117 -16.19 -9.37 -3.58
CA VAL A 117 -15.10 -8.89 -4.43
C VAL A 117 -15.53 -8.79 -5.89
N PHE A 118 -16.28 -9.76 -6.40
CA PHE A 118 -16.80 -9.72 -7.77
C PHE A 118 -17.89 -8.65 -7.98
N GLU A 119 -18.66 -8.31 -6.96
CA GLU A 119 -19.60 -7.17 -7.00
C GLU A 119 -18.86 -5.82 -7.16
N HIS A 120 -17.77 -5.62 -6.42
CA HIS A 120 -16.94 -4.41 -6.51
C HIS A 120 -16.00 -4.40 -7.73
N LEU A 121 -15.63 -5.56 -8.23
CA LEU A 121 -14.71 -5.79 -9.36
C LEU A 121 -15.38 -6.64 -10.44
N PRO A 122 -16.46 -6.17 -11.10
CA PRO A 122 -17.26 -6.99 -12.01
C PRO A 122 -16.44 -7.52 -13.20
N LYS A 123 -15.39 -6.80 -13.60
CA LYS A 123 -14.47 -7.28 -14.63
C LYS A 123 -13.75 -8.56 -14.23
N LEU A 124 -13.42 -8.75 -12.98
CA LEU A 124 -12.84 -10.02 -12.50
C LEU A 124 -13.85 -11.16 -12.50
N ALA A 125 -15.14 -10.87 -12.27
CA ALA A 125 -16.20 -11.87 -12.35
C ALA A 125 -16.34 -12.42 -13.77
N GLU A 126 -16.29 -11.58 -14.79
CA GLU A 126 -16.27 -11.98 -16.20
C GLU A 126 -15.06 -12.86 -16.54
N LEU A 127 -13.93 -12.59 -15.89
CA LEU A 127 -12.65 -13.23 -16.13
C LEU A 127 -12.35 -14.38 -15.15
N ARG A 128 -13.34 -14.82 -14.37
CA ARG A 128 -13.15 -15.77 -13.26
C ARG A 128 -12.44 -17.08 -13.65
N ALA A 129 -12.65 -17.57 -14.85
CA ALA A 129 -12.05 -18.81 -15.36
C ALA A 129 -10.74 -18.57 -16.14
N ARG A 130 -10.38 -17.27 -16.39
CA ARG A 130 -9.17 -16.93 -17.14
C ARG A 130 -7.94 -17.09 -16.26
N LYS A 131 -6.88 -17.69 -16.80
CA LYS A 131 -5.57 -17.79 -16.12
C LYS A 131 -5.02 -16.39 -15.85
N ALA A 132 -4.53 -16.15 -14.63
CA ALA A 132 -4.03 -14.85 -14.21
C ALA A 132 -2.86 -14.34 -15.07
N GLY A 133 -2.03 -15.23 -15.59
CA GLY A 133 -0.95 -14.87 -16.50
C GLY A 133 -1.41 -14.35 -17.87
N ARG A 134 -2.71 -14.50 -18.22
CA ARG A 134 -3.32 -14.01 -19.47
C ARG A 134 -4.16 -12.74 -19.27
N LEU A 135 -4.20 -12.21 -18.07
CA LEU A 135 -4.85 -10.94 -17.75
C LEU A 135 -3.99 -9.77 -18.24
N SER A 136 -4.65 -8.66 -18.64
CA SER A 136 -3.97 -7.39 -18.85
C SER A 136 -3.36 -6.84 -17.54
N GLY A 137 -2.47 -5.85 -17.66
CA GLY A 137 -1.84 -5.25 -16.48
C GLY A 137 -2.85 -4.72 -15.45
N GLY A 138 -3.91 -4.04 -15.91
CA GLY A 138 -4.96 -3.54 -15.02
C GLY A 138 -5.80 -4.63 -14.41
N GLU A 139 -6.17 -5.67 -15.16
CA GLU A 139 -6.89 -6.83 -14.63
C GLU A 139 -6.06 -7.58 -13.59
N GLN A 140 -4.74 -7.63 -13.78
CA GLN A 140 -3.82 -8.21 -12.80
C GLN A 140 -3.75 -7.37 -11.52
N GLU A 141 -3.76 -6.04 -11.64
CA GLU A 141 -3.78 -5.13 -10.47
C GLU A 141 -5.09 -5.29 -9.68
N MET A 142 -6.23 -5.30 -10.39
CA MET A 142 -7.53 -5.60 -9.77
C MET A 142 -7.54 -6.95 -9.05
N LEU A 143 -6.93 -7.98 -9.66
CA LEU A 143 -6.82 -9.29 -9.02
C LEU A 143 -5.93 -9.26 -7.78
N ALA A 144 -4.83 -8.50 -7.78
CA ALA A 144 -3.95 -8.34 -6.63
C ALA A 144 -4.68 -7.67 -5.45
N ILE A 145 -5.47 -6.62 -5.74
CA ILE A 145 -6.33 -5.95 -4.76
C ILE A 145 -7.39 -6.93 -4.25
N GLY A 146 -8.11 -7.63 -5.14
CA GLY A 146 -9.12 -8.62 -4.77
C GLY A 146 -8.58 -9.71 -3.87
N ARG A 147 -7.38 -10.22 -4.13
CA ARG A 147 -6.68 -11.20 -3.27
C ARG A 147 -6.39 -10.67 -1.87
N ALA A 148 -5.98 -9.41 -1.77
CA ALA A 148 -5.75 -8.79 -0.47
C ALA A 148 -7.06 -8.63 0.31
N LEU A 149 -8.18 -8.35 -0.38
CA LEU A 149 -9.49 -8.16 0.23
C LEU A 149 -10.11 -9.44 0.78
N VAL A 150 -10.07 -10.55 0.03
CA VAL A 150 -10.67 -11.81 0.49
C VAL A 150 -10.00 -12.37 1.75
N ALA A 151 -8.80 -11.88 2.09
CA ALA A 151 -8.16 -12.12 3.39
C ALA A 151 -8.82 -11.36 4.55
N ASN A 152 -9.80 -10.48 4.27
CA ASN A 152 -10.52 -9.64 5.24
C ASN A 152 -9.57 -8.76 6.09
N PRO A 153 -8.77 -7.89 5.48
CA PRO A 153 -7.83 -7.05 6.20
C PRO A 153 -8.54 -5.89 6.91
N ARG A 154 -7.99 -5.46 8.07
CA ARG A 154 -8.30 -4.16 8.69
C ARG A 154 -7.42 -3.04 8.13
N LEU A 155 -6.21 -3.40 7.70
CA LEU A 155 -5.25 -2.50 7.07
C LEU A 155 -4.75 -3.15 5.77
N ILE A 156 -4.72 -2.40 4.69
CA ILE A 156 -4.10 -2.83 3.43
C ILE A 156 -2.93 -1.90 3.08
N LEU A 157 -1.78 -2.49 2.79
CA LEU A 157 -0.62 -1.78 2.26
C LEU A 157 -0.62 -1.94 0.75
N VAL A 158 -0.61 -0.84 0.00
CA VAL A 158 -0.70 -0.84 -1.47
C VAL A 158 0.53 -0.13 -2.04
N ASP A 159 1.34 -0.87 -2.79
CA ASP A 159 2.67 -0.42 -3.27
C ASP A 159 2.62 -0.07 -4.77
N GLU A 160 2.63 1.22 -5.09
CA GLU A 160 2.65 1.82 -6.43
C GLU A 160 1.60 1.24 -7.40
N PRO A 161 0.30 1.25 -7.06
CA PRO A 161 -0.75 0.60 -7.86
C PRO A 161 -0.96 1.26 -9.23
N SER A 162 -0.50 2.50 -9.43
CA SER A 162 -0.62 3.20 -10.72
C SER A 162 0.47 2.83 -11.73
N GLN A 163 1.56 2.18 -11.27
CA GLN A 163 2.75 1.99 -12.08
C GLN A 163 2.51 1.10 -13.32
N GLY A 164 2.88 1.64 -14.48
CA GLY A 164 2.80 0.92 -15.76
C GLY A 164 1.36 0.59 -16.20
N LEU A 165 0.36 1.35 -15.73
CA LEU A 165 -1.03 1.24 -16.14
C LEU A 165 -1.43 2.40 -17.07
N ALA A 166 -2.39 2.11 -17.97
CA ALA A 166 -3.02 3.14 -18.78
C ALA A 166 -3.90 4.07 -17.90
N PRO A 167 -4.04 5.36 -18.23
CA PRO A 167 -4.77 6.34 -17.42
C PRO A 167 -6.15 5.91 -16.96
N LEU A 168 -6.96 5.35 -17.85
CA LEU A 168 -8.31 4.85 -17.52
C LEU A 168 -8.30 3.74 -16.48
N ILE A 169 -7.29 2.89 -16.49
CA ILE A 169 -7.14 1.80 -15.52
C ILE A 169 -6.69 2.35 -14.17
N VAL A 170 -5.83 3.36 -14.18
CA VAL A 170 -5.43 4.07 -12.95
C VAL A 170 -6.65 4.66 -12.27
N GLU A 171 -7.53 5.34 -13.01
CA GLU A 171 -8.77 5.90 -12.46
C GLU A 171 -9.65 4.82 -11.83
N GLU A 172 -9.79 3.67 -12.48
CA GLU A 172 -10.56 2.53 -11.95
C GLU A 172 -9.95 1.97 -10.67
N VAL A 173 -8.63 1.79 -10.61
CA VAL A 173 -7.91 1.33 -9.40
C VAL A 173 -8.13 2.30 -8.24
N TYR A 174 -8.02 3.60 -8.49
CA TYR A 174 -8.22 4.62 -7.45
C TYR A 174 -9.68 4.74 -7.00
N ARG A 175 -10.66 4.54 -7.91
CA ARG A 175 -12.07 4.41 -7.56
C ARG A 175 -12.29 3.27 -6.58
N ILE A 176 -11.70 2.10 -6.86
CA ILE A 176 -11.77 0.90 -6.00
C ILE A 176 -11.14 1.20 -4.63
N LEU A 177 -9.94 1.79 -4.57
CA LEU A 177 -9.30 2.16 -3.30
C LEU A 177 -10.17 3.14 -2.49
N GLY A 178 -10.83 4.08 -3.16
CA GLY A 178 -11.81 5.00 -2.53
C GLY A 178 -13.02 4.26 -1.92
N GLU A 179 -13.55 3.25 -2.60
CA GLU A 179 -14.65 2.41 -2.09
C GLU A 179 -14.20 1.57 -0.89
N LEU A 180 -12.97 1.03 -0.93
CA LEU A 180 -12.40 0.29 0.18
C LEU A 180 -12.27 1.15 1.44
N LYS A 181 -11.74 2.36 1.28
CA LYS A 181 -11.69 3.35 2.34
C LYS A 181 -13.09 3.63 2.90
N ALA A 182 -14.07 3.88 2.03
CA ALA A 182 -15.46 4.13 2.43
C ALA A 182 -16.09 2.93 3.17
N SER A 183 -15.61 1.71 2.95
CA SER A 183 -16.02 0.52 3.68
C SER A 183 -15.32 0.34 5.05
N GLY A 184 -14.47 1.28 5.45
CA GLY A 184 -13.78 1.28 6.74
C GLY A 184 -12.45 0.52 6.77
N VAL A 185 -11.92 0.07 5.63
CA VAL A 185 -10.58 -0.52 5.55
C VAL A 185 -9.54 0.59 5.61
N ALA A 186 -8.59 0.51 6.54
CA ALA A 186 -7.46 1.43 6.59
C ALA A 186 -6.48 1.14 5.44
N ILE A 187 -5.88 2.19 4.86
CA ILE A 187 -5.00 2.07 3.70
C ILE A 187 -3.69 2.82 3.95
N LEU A 188 -2.55 2.14 3.80
CA LEU A 188 -1.26 2.79 3.59
C LEU A 188 -0.91 2.68 2.11
N LEU A 189 -1.07 3.79 1.39
CA LEU A 189 -0.84 3.89 -0.05
C LEU A 189 0.55 4.46 -0.32
N VAL A 190 1.41 3.67 -0.92
CA VAL A 190 2.72 4.13 -1.38
C VAL A 190 2.63 4.54 -2.84
N GLU A 191 3.12 5.72 -3.16
CA GLU A 191 3.06 6.26 -4.53
C GLU A 191 4.23 7.19 -4.87
N GLN A 192 4.59 7.18 -6.13
CA GLN A 192 5.43 8.20 -6.74
C GLN A 192 4.58 9.34 -7.29
N ASN A 193 3.40 9.05 -7.84
CA ASN A 193 2.47 10.05 -8.34
C ASN A 193 1.66 10.67 -7.18
N ALA A 194 2.23 11.72 -6.58
CA ALA A 194 1.62 12.40 -5.44
C ALA A 194 0.19 12.87 -5.72
N LEU A 195 -0.08 13.43 -6.91
CA LEU A 195 -1.40 13.99 -7.25
C LEU A 195 -2.50 12.92 -7.27
N LEU A 196 -2.18 11.69 -7.62
CA LEU A 196 -3.13 10.59 -7.57
C LEU A 196 -3.40 10.18 -6.12
N ALA A 197 -2.35 9.95 -5.32
CA ALA A 197 -2.50 9.52 -3.94
C ALA A 197 -3.25 10.53 -3.07
N LEU A 198 -2.95 11.83 -3.25
CA LEU A 198 -3.57 12.93 -2.50
C LEU A 198 -5.08 13.09 -2.78
N LYS A 199 -5.63 12.51 -3.87
CA LYS A 199 -7.07 12.54 -4.14
C LYS A 199 -7.90 11.72 -3.14
N ILE A 200 -7.31 10.65 -2.58
CA ILE A 200 -8.03 9.72 -1.69
C ILE A 200 -7.49 9.71 -0.26
N ALA A 201 -6.25 10.18 -0.04
CA ALA A 201 -5.63 10.21 1.28
C ALA A 201 -6.14 11.36 2.14
N GLU A 202 -6.26 11.13 3.45
CA GLU A 202 -6.49 12.18 4.46
C GLU A 202 -5.19 12.83 4.91
N ARG A 203 -4.12 12.04 5.05
CA ARG A 203 -2.79 12.49 5.46
C ARG A 203 -1.75 11.98 4.50
N ALA A 204 -0.65 12.72 4.42
CA ALA A 204 0.47 12.38 3.59
C ALA A 204 1.79 12.52 4.34
N TYR A 205 2.65 11.58 4.11
CA TYR A 205 4.06 11.60 4.44
C TYR A 205 4.89 11.68 3.16
N VAL A 206 5.99 12.41 3.21
CA VAL A 206 6.95 12.43 2.10
C VAL A 206 8.27 11.86 2.60
N LEU A 207 8.74 10.83 1.91
CA LEU A 207 10.01 10.16 2.17
C LEU A 207 11.02 10.55 1.10
N ASP A 208 12.16 11.08 1.54
CA ASP A 208 13.32 11.34 0.69
C ASP A 208 14.58 10.72 1.29
N SER A 209 15.33 10.00 0.48
CA SER A 209 16.63 9.40 0.84
C SER A 209 16.61 8.66 2.19
N GLY A 210 15.50 7.96 2.45
CA GLY A 210 15.27 7.16 3.65
C GLY A 210 14.92 7.97 4.90
N ARG A 211 14.56 9.26 4.78
CA ARG A 211 14.11 10.13 5.87
C ARG A 211 12.73 10.69 5.60
N MET A 212 11.95 10.84 6.65
CA MET A 212 10.68 11.57 6.56
C MET A 212 10.98 13.07 6.51
N VAL A 213 10.58 13.73 5.41
CA VAL A 213 10.80 15.17 5.19
C VAL A 213 9.52 15.99 5.34
N HIS A 214 8.37 15.33 5.33
CA HIS A 214 7.07 15.98 5.55
C HIS A 214 6.05 15.00 6.14
N GLU A 215 5.19 15.55 7.01
CA GLU A 215 3.96 14.93 7.52
C GLU A 215 2.88 16.02 7.62
N GLY A 216 1.68 15.74 7.16
CA GLY A 216 0.55 16.67 7.27
C GLY A 216 -0.73 16.20 6.57
N PRO A 217 -1.80 17.01 6.64
CA PRO A 217 -3.02 16.78 5.88
C PRO A 217 -2.75 16.71 4.38
N ALA A 218 -3.33 15.72 3.70
CA ALA A 218 -3.15 15.56 2.25
C ALA A 218 -3.64 16.79 1.46
N ALA A 219 -4.70 17.44 1.94
CA ALA A 219 -5.28 18.62 1.33
C ALA A 219 -4.31 19.82 1.26
N GLU A 220 -3.39 19.96 2.23
CA GLU A 220 -2.38 21.02 2.22
C GLU A 220 -1.37 20.86 1.08
N LEU A 221 -1.02 19.61 0.75
CA LEU A 221 -0.12 19.33 -0.37
C LEU A 221 -0.84 19.33 -1.72
N ALA A 222 -2.10 18.89 -1.78
CA ALA A 222 -2.84 18.76 -3.03
C ALA A 222 -2.96 20.07 -3.82
N GLY A 223 -2.99 21.22 -3.12
CA GLY A 223 -3.06 22.56 -3.69
C GLY A 223 -1.72 23.17 -4.09
N ASP A 224 -0.58 22.58 -3.71
CA ASP A 224 0.75 23.18 -3.85
C ASP A 224 1.73 22.23 -4.59
N ARG A 225 1.67 22.31 -5.93
CA ARG A 225 2.51 21.47 -6.80
C ARG A 225 4.00 21.75 -6.65
N ASP A 226 4.37 23.00 -6.38
CA ASP A 226 5.78 23.39 -6.26
C ASP A 226 6.35 22.82 -4.95
N ARG A 227 5.57 22.91 -3.87
CA ARG A 227 5.93 22.25 -2.60
C ARG A 227 6.09 20.74 -2.73
N ILE A 228 5.19 20.07 -3.46
CA ILE A 228 5.34 18.63 -3.75
C ILE A 228 6.66 18.36 -4.47
N ARG A 229 7.00 19.14 -5.50
CA ARG A 229 8.24 18.99 -6.27
C ARG A 229 9.47 19.15 -5.37
N THR A 230 9.50 20.21 -4.59
CA THR A 230 10.60 20.48 -3.65
C THR A 230 10.76 19.36 -2.63
N LEU A 231 9.68 18.96 -1.97
CA LEU A 231 9.70 17.89 -0.96
C LEU A 231 10.13 16.53 -1.54
N MET A 232 9.77 16.25 -2.78
CA MET A 232 10.16 15.02 -3.46
C MET A 232 11.55 15.10 -4.11
N GLY A 233 12.29 16.23 -3.97
CA GLY A 233 13.61 16.38 -4.58
C GLY A 233 13.59 16.47 -6.11
N MET A 234 12.46 16.93 -6.70
CA MET A 234 12.31 17.10 -8.16
C MET A 234 12.84 18.45 -8.67
N ASP A 235 13.27 19.34 -7.80
CA ASP A 235 13.90 20.58 -8.18
C ASP A 235 15.29 20.27 -8.73
N VAL A 236 15.39 20.23 -10.06
CA VAL A 236 16.67 20.24 -10.76
C VAL A 236 17.29 21.59 -10.45
N SER A 237 18.35 21.60 -9.66
CA SER A 237 19.24 22.74 -9.55
C SER A 237 19.69 23.10 -10.96
N THR A 238 19.06 24.10 -11.57
CA THR A 238 19.63 24.87 -12.67
C THR A 238 20.82 25.65 -12.09
N THR A 239 21.96 24.99 -11.94
CA THR A 239 23.23 25.65 -11.74
C THR A 239 24.08 25.33 -12.98
N GLY A 240 24.25 26.40 -13.72
CA GLY A 240 24.97 26.50 -14.98
C GLY A 240 26.44 26.06 -14.99
#